data_e761d9fc9503640b66f02d32af8cf25f
#
_entry.id   e761d9fc9503640b66f02d32af8cf25f
#
_cell.length_a   1.000
_cell.length_b   1.000
_cell.length_c   1.000
_cell.angle_alpha   90.00
_cell.angle_beta   90.00
_cell.angle_gamma   90.00
#
_symmetry.space_group_name_H-M   'P 1'
#
loop_
_entity.id
_entity.type
_entity.pdbx_description
1 polymer ?
#
loop_
_entity_poly.entity_id
_entity_poly.type
_entity_poly.pdbx_seq_one_letter_code
_entity_poly.pdbx_strand_id
1 'polypeptide(L)'
;MRPDPLDKNNPYHPINIDTYKEIPINKIPDTESLKDTYERVLGFYKREIEDEISKNNILISAHGNSIRALCKYLFELDENQISKLEIPTGNPLLINLDEEKKITDCKYLDSERAKDLVVF
;
A
#
# COMPACT_ATOMS: atom_id res chain seq x y z
N MET A 1 -12.31 9.14 -3.46
CA MET A 1 -13.60 9.17 -2.72
C MET A 1 -13.63 8.06 -1.69
N ARG A 2 -14.11 8.37 -0.50
CA ARG A 2 -14.23 7.36 0.56
C ARG A 2 -15.45 6.48 0.27
N PRO A 3 -15.31 5.13 0.30
CA PRO A 3 -16.48 4.26 0.16
C PRO A 3 -17.45 4.43 1.31
N ASP A 4 -18.71 4.03 1.10
CA ASP A 4 -19.72 4.07 2.14
C ASP A 4 -19.27 3.20 3.34
N PRO A 5 -19.47 3.67 4.57
CA PRO A 5 -19.08 2.91 5.74
C PRO A 5 -19.91 1.63 5.86
N LEU A 6 -19.24 0.58 6.31
CA LEU A 6 -19.90 -0.68 6.64
C LEU A 6 -20.62 -0.52 7.98
N ASP A 7 -21.87 -1.02 8.07
CA ASP A 7 -22.63 -0.99 9.32
C ASP A 7 -21.89 -1.79 10.40
N LYS A 8 -21.76 -1.23 11.60
CA LYS A 8 -21.08 -1.90 12.72
C LYS A 8 -21.76 -3.20 13.15
N ASN A 9 -23.03 -3.40 12.80
CA ASN A 9 -23.75 -4.66 13.03
C ASN A 9 -23.49 -5.70 11.94
N ASN A 10 -22.84 -5.31 10.83
CA ASN A 10 -22.52 -6.24 9.75
C ASN A 10 -21.46 -7.24 10.26
N PRO A 11 -21.67 -8.57 10.09
CA PRO A 11 -20.69 -9.56 10.58
C PRO A 11 -19.31 -9.46 9.93
N TYR A 12 -19.20 -8.81 8.77
CA TYR A 12 -17.91 -8.57 8.10
C TYR A 12 -17.20 -7.30 8.56
N HIS A 13 -17.84 -6.47 9.39
CA HIS A 13 -17.16 -5.30 9.95
C HIS A 13 -16.01 -5.77 10.86
N PRO A 14 -14.81 -5.16 10.77
CA PRO A 14 -13.65 -5.62 11.56
C PRO A 14 -13.89 -5.74 13.07
N ILE A 15 -14.76 -4.90 13.65
CA ILE A 15 -15.08 -5.00 15.09
C ILE A 15 -15.74 -6.31 15.48
N ASN A 16 -16.36 -7.03 14.53
CA ASN A 16 -17.05 -8.31 14.75
C ASN A 16 -16.17 -9.51 14.36
N ILE A 17 -14.93 -9.29 13.97
CA ILE A 17 -13.98 -10.34 13.56
C ILE A 17 -13.02 -10.61 14.71
N ASP A 18 -12.97 -11.88 15.16
CA ASP A 18 -12.17 -12.29 16.32
C ASP A 18 -10.69 -11.93 16.22
N THR A 19 -10.12 -11.93 15.02
CA THR A 19 -8.74 -11.56 14.78
C THR A 19 -8.42 -10.16 15.31
N TYR A 20 -9.40 -9.25 15.31
CA TYR A 20 -9.22 -7.85 15.69
C TYR A 20 -9.80 -7.51 17.07
N LYS A 21 -10.24 -8.48 17.83
CA LYS A 21 -10.93 -8.25 19.12
C LYS A 21 -10.09 -7.50 20.17
N GLU A 22 -8.76 -7.60 20.08
CA GLU A 22 -7.86 -6.90 21.01
C GLU A 22 -7.56 -5.47 20.61
N ILE A 23 -7.99 -5.06 19.42
CA ILE A 23 -7.80 -3.69 18.94
C ILE A 23 -8.92 -2.81 19.48
N PRO A 24 -8.63 -1.66 20.12
CA PRO A 24 -9.69 -0.75 20.58
C PRO A 24 -10.61 -0.34 19.43
N ILE A 25 -11.93 -0.38 19.67
CA ILE A 25 -12.94 -0.09 18.64
C ILE A 25 -12.72 1.28 17.99
N ASN A 26 -12.30 2.29 18.75
CA ASN A 26 -12.03 3.62 18.24
C ASN A 26 -10.82 3.70 17.30
N LYS A 27 -10.03 2.62 17.22
CA LYS A 27 -8.89 2.51 16.31
C LYS A 27 -9.23 1.76 15.01
N ILE A 28 -10.42 1.20 14.93
CA ILE A 28 -10.88 0.46 13.75
C ILE A 28 -11.76 1.37 12.91
N PRO A 29 -11.36 1.73 11.68
CA PRO A 29 -12.17 2.59 10.82
C PRO A 29 -13.37 1.84 10.24
N ASP A 30 -14.48 2.55 10.03
CA ASP A 30 -15.65 2.00 9.34
C ASP A 30 -15.46 1.97 7.82
N THR A 31 -14.64 2.87 7.32
CA THR A 31 -14.32 3.00 5.89
C THR A 31 -12.99 3.73 5.73
N GLU A 32 -12.37 3.57 4.57
CA GLU A 32 -11.09 4.22 4.27
C GLU A 32 -11.03 4.61 2.80
N SER A 33 -10.68 5.87 2.51
CA SER A 33 -10.37 6.32 1.14
C SER A 33 -8.93 6.00 0.81
N LEU A 34 -8.55 6.15 -0.47
CA LEU A 34 -7.13 6.01 -0.86
C LEU A 34 -6.24 7.05 -0.16
N LYS A 35 -6.78 8.24 0.09
CA LYS A 35 -6.07 9.27 0.86
C LYS A 35 -5.83 8.82 2.31
N ASP A 36 -6.85 8.26 2.95
CA ASP A 36 -6.72 7.71 4.30
C ASP A 36 -5.69 6.59 4.34
N THR A 37 -5.74 5.70 3.36
CA THR A 37 -4.76 4.61 3.19
C THR A 37 -3.35 5.18 3.03
N TYR A 38 -3.19 6.20 2.19
CA TYR A 38 -1.90 6.84 1.96
C TYR A 38 -1.30 7.39 3.26
N GLU A 39 -2.09 8.12 4.03
CA GLU A 39 -1.62 8.70 5.31
C GLU A 39 -1.19 7.62 6.31
N ARG A 40 -1.96 6.55 6.40
CA ARG A 40 -1.68 5.42 7.29
C ARG A 40 -0.43 4.65 6.86
N VAL A 41 -0.33 4.32 5.58
CA VAL A 41 0.79 3.57 5.01
C VAL A 41 2.08 4.38 5.11
N LEU A 42 2.02 5.68 4.80
CA LEU A 42 3.18 6.56 4.87
C LEU A 42 3.73 6.66 6.31
N GLY A 43 2.84 6.78 7.29
CA GLY A 43 3.25 6.80 8.70
C GLY A 43 3.96 5.52 9.11
N PHE A 44 3.43 4.37 8.71
CA PHE A 44 4.05 3.08 8.98
C PHE A 44 5.40 2.93 8.26
N TYR A 45 5.45 3.30 6.98
CA TYR A 45 6.68 3.22 6.19
C TYR A 45 7.81 4.03 6.83
N LYS A 46 7.55 5.28 7.18
CA LYS A 46 8.56 6.16 7.77
C LYS A 46 9.03 5.68 9.15
N ARG A 47 8.14 5.08 9.91
CA ARG A 47 8.44 4.61 11.26
C ARG A 47 9.15 3.26 11.28
N GLU A 48 8.74 2.31 10.43
CA GLU A 48 9.12 0.91 10.53
C GLU A 48 9.99 0.40 9.38
N ILE A 49 9.93 1.02 8.21
CA ILE A 49 10.55 0.47 7.00
C ILE A 49 11.71 1.32 6.50
N GLU A 50 11.58 2.63 6.51
CA GLU A 50 12.52 3.54 5.84
C GLU A 50 13.96 3.35 6.31
N ASP A 51 14.20 3.19 7.60
CA ASP A 51 15.55 2.98 8.15
C ASP A 51 16.09 1.58 7.84
N GLU A 52 15.21 0.59 7.78
CA GLU A 52 15.61 -0.80 7.50
C GLU A 52 16.03 -1.03 6.06
N ILE A 53 15.51 -0.26 5.11
CA ILE A 53 15.82 -0.39 3.68
C ILE A 53 17.32 -0.17 3.42
N SER A 54 17.97 0.72 4.17
CA SER A 54 19.40 0.98 4.01
C SER A 54 20.28 -0.17 4.47
N LYS A 55 19.73 -1.10 5.25
CA LYS A 55 20.47 -2.21 5.87
C LYS A 55 20.09 -3.58 5.31
N ASN A 56 18.87 -3.73 4.83
CA ASN A 56 18.30 -5.02 4.47
C ASN A 56 17.43 -4.93 3.22
N ASN A 57 17.26 -6.06 2.56
CA ASN A 57 16.21 -6.22 1.55
C ASN A 57 14.87 -6.41 2.28
N ILE A 58 13.84 -5.72 1.84
CA ILE A 58 12.52 -5.75 2.47
C ILE A 58 11.51 -6.37 1.51
N LEU A 59 10.75 -7.34 2.00
CA LEU A 59 9.59 -7.89 1.29
C LEU A 59 8.31 -7.35 1.91
N ILE A 60 7.47 -6.73 1.09
CA ILE A 60 6.17 -6.20 1.53
C ILE A 60 5.08 -7.01 0.86
N SER A 61 4.21 -7.60 1.67
CA SER A 61 2.99 -8.26 1.21
C SER A 61 1.79 -7.49 1.75
N ALA A 62 0.97 -6.97 0.85
CA ALA A 62 -0.14 -6.11 1.22
C ALA A 62 -1.24 -6.10 0.15
N HIS A 63 -2.38 -5.52 0.48
CA HIS A 63 -3.44 -5.28 -0.50
C HIS A 63 -3.03 -4.23 -1.54
N GLY A 64 -3.63 -4.32 -2.72
CA GLY A 64 -3.31 -3.44 -3.85
C GLY A 64 -3.36 -1.95 -3.51
N ASN A 65 -4.39 -1.51 -2.78
CA ASN A 65 -4.52 -0.10 -2.41
C ASN A 65 -3.41 0.38 -1.46
N SER A 66 -2.95 -0.48 -0.55
CA SER A 66 -1.82 -0.15 0.33
C SER A 66 -0.53 -0.02 -0.48
N ILE A 67 -0.32 -0.91 -1.45
CA ILE A 67 0.85 -0.87 -2.34
C ILE A 67 0.78 0.37 -3.25
N ARG A 68 -0.40 0.69 -3.80
CA ARG A 68 -0.61 1.91 -4.59
C ARG A 68 -0.26 3.17 -3.79
N ALA A 69 -0.70 3.22 -2.54
CA ALA A 69 -0.39 4.34 -1.64
C ALA A 69 1.10 4.48 -1.39
N LEU A 70 1.80 3.36 -1.18
CA LEU A 70 3.25 3.37 -1.02
C LEU A 70 3.96 3.81 -2.30
N CYS A 71 3.51 3.33 -3.47
CA CYS A 71 4.04 3.75 -4.76
C CYS A 71 3.83 5.25 -5.00
N LYS A 72 2.69 5.80 -4.60
CA LYS A 72 2.45 7.24 -4.69
C LYS A 72 3.55 8.04 -4.00
N TYR A 73 3.95 7.60 -2.81
CA TYR A 73 5.03 8.26 -2.07
C TYR A 73 6.40 8.03 -2.71
N LEU A 74 6.74 6.76 -2.99
CA LEU A 74 8.07 6.40 -3.49
C LEU A 74 8.38 6.99 -4.87
N PHE A 75 7.38 7.05 -5.75
CA PHE A 75 7.53 7.53 -7.12
C PHE A 75 7.04 8.96 -7.29
N GLU A 76 6.61 9.62 -6.23
CA GLU A 76 6.10 11.01 -6.24
C GLU A 76 4.98 11.20 -7.27
N LEU A 77 4.02 10.26 -7.29
CA LEU A 77 2.92 10.28 -8.26
C LEU A 77 1.87 11.32 -7.89
N ASP A 78 1.34 12.00 -8.91
CA ASP A 78 0.20 12.89 -8.75
C ASP A 78 -1.13 12.10 -8.76
N GLU A 79 -2.25 12.80 -8.57
CA GLU A 79 -3.56 12.18 -8.53
C GLU A 79 -3.96 11.50 -9.85
N ASN A 80 -3.56 12.06 -10.98
CA ASN A 80 -3.83 11.47 -12.29
C ASN A 80 -3.03 10.18 -12.49
N GLN A 81 -1.78 10.19 -12.10
CA GLN A 81 -0.91 9.02 -12.21
C GLN A 81 -1.38 7.89 -11.30
N ILE A 82 -1.71 8.20 -10.05
CA ILE A 82 -2.17 7.17 -9.11
C ILE A 82 -3.51 6.56 -9.52
N SER A 83 -4.39 7.31 -10.16
CA SER A 83 -5.66 6.80 -10.62
C SER A 83 -5.51 5.78 -11.75
N LYS A 84 -4.43 5.84 -12.50
CA LYS A 84 -4.11 4.93 -13.62
C LYS A 84 -3.24 3.76 -13.19
N LEU A 85 -2.67 3.81 -12.01
CA LEU A 85 -1.79 2.75 -11.52
C LEU A 85 -2.59 1.52 -11.11
N GLU A 86 -2.26 0.38 -11.69
CA GLU A 86 -2.79 -0.92 -11.30
C GLU A 86 -1.67 -1.81 -10.77
N ILE A 87 -1.94 -2.47 -9.65
CA ILE A 87 -1.01 -3.41 -9.04
C ILE A 87 -1.59 -4.82 -9.21
N PRO A 88 -1.01 -5.66 -10.08
CA PRO A 88 -1.53 -7.01 -10.30
C PRO A 88 -1.28 -7.90 -9.08
N THR A 89 -2.25 -8.75 -8.78
CA THR A 89 -2.11 -9.75 -7.72
C THR A 89 -1.09 -10.81 -8.13
N GLY A 90 -0.20 -11.16 -7.20
CA GLY A 90 0.76 -12.24 -7.41
C GLY A 90 1.87 -11.94 -8.42
N ASN A 91 2.12 -10.67 -8.71
CA ASN A 91 3.23 -10.27 -9.58
C ASN A 91 4.12 -9.30 -8.78
N PRO A 92 5.23 -9.77 -8.21
CA PRO A 92 6.07 -8.92 -7.38
C PRO A 92 6.64 -7.73 -8.14
N LEU A 93 6.57 -6.56 -7.53
CA LEU A 93 7.21 -5.34 -8.02
C LEU A 93 8.56 -5.18 -7.31
N LEU A 94 9.63 -5.32 -8.06
CA LEU A 94 10.98 -5.13 -7.53
C LEU A 94 11.39 -3.66 -7.68
N ILE A 95 11.72 -3.03 -6.56
CA ILE A 95 12.17 -1.64 -6.51
C ILE A 95 13.58 -1.61 -5.95
N ASN A 96 14.53 -1.10 -6.72
CA ASN A 96 15.90 -0.91 -6.28
C ASN A 96 16.11 0.55 -5.86
N LEU A 97 16.76 0.73 -4.72
CA LEU A 97 17.03 2.03 -4.12
C LEU A 97 18.53 2.23 -3.97
N ASP A 98 18.99 3.47 -4.11
CA ASP A 98 20.39 3.82 -3.84
C ASP A 98 20.63 4.11 -2.34
N GLU A 99 21.84 4.51 -1.99
CA GLU A 99 22.21 4.82 -0.60
C GLU A 99 21.43 6.00 -0.02
N GLU A 100 20.91 6.88 -0.89
CA GLU A 100 20.08 8.02 -0.50
C GLU A 100 18.59 7.68 -0.48
N LYS A 101 18.24 6.38 -0.63
CA LYS A 101 16.85 5.88 -0.68
C LYS A 101 16.05 6.37 -1.88
N LYS A 102 16.75 6.72 -2.96
CA LYS A 102 16.12 7.08 -4.24
C LYS A 102 16.03 5.87 -5.16
N ILE A 103 14.95 5.81 -5.92
CA ILE A 103 14.71 4.69 -6.83
C ILE A 103 15.68 4.75 -8.00
N THR A 104 16.41 3.65 -8.21
CA THR A 104 17.34 3.51 -9.34
C THR A 104 16.76 2.64 -10.45
N ASP A 105 15.88 1.70 -10.10
CA ASP A 105 15.25 0.77 -11.04
C ASP A 105 13.97 0.20 -10.44
N CYS A 106 13.03 -0.14 -11.31
CA CYS A 106 11.76 -0.72 -10.92
C CYS A 106 11.22 -1.61 -12.04
N LYS A 107 10.80 -2.83 -11.70
CA LYS A 107 10.20 -3.75 -12.66
C LYS A 107 9.32 -4.78 -11.98
N TYR A 108 8.30 -5.25 -12.69
CA TYR A 108 7.58 -6.46 -12.28
C TYR A 108 8.40 -7.70 -12.65
N LEU A 109 8.42 -8.70 -11.76
CA LEU A 109 9.17 -9.93 -12.02
C LEU A 109 8.56 -10.75 -13.14
N ASP A 110 7.23 -10.74 -13.29
CA ASP A 110 6.53 -11.34 -14.42
C ASP A 110 6.18 -10.26 -15.44
N SER A 111 7.09 -9.97 -16.35
CA SER A 111 6.95 -8.91 -17.34
C SER A 111 5.83 -9.17 -18.36
N GLU A 112 5.52 -10.43 -18.66
CA GLU A 112 4.43 -10.78 -19.58
C GLU A 112 3.06 -10.40 -19.02
N ARG A 113 2.86 -10.62 -17.73
CA ARG A 113 1.59 -10.25 -17.06
C ARG A 113 1.48 -8.75 -16.79
N ALA A 114 2.55 -8.01 -16.95
CA ALA A 114 2.60 -6.58 -16.64
C ALA A 114 2.84 -5.69 -17.86
N LYS A 115 2.87 -6.26 -19.08
CA LYS A 115 3.24 -5.51 -20.29
C LYS A 115 2.31 -4.33 -20.61
N ASP A 116 1.06 -4.40 -20.18
CA ASP A 116 0.07 -3.35 -20.41
C ASP A 116 -0.11 -2.42 -19.20
N LEU A 117 0.69 -2.62 -18.15
CA LEU A 117 0.62 -1.83 -16.93
C LEU A 117 1.62 -0.67 -16.98
N VAL A 118 1.27 0.42 -16.27
CA VAL A 118 2.17 1.56 -16.13
C VAL A 118 3.36 1.12 -15.26
N VAL A 119 4.55 1.15 -15.85
CA VAL A 119 5.81 0.93 -15.14
C VAL A 119 6.52 2.27 -15.05
N PHE A 120 7.00 2.62 -13.89
CA PHE A 120 7.54 3.93 -13.55
C PHE A 120 8.91 4.19 -14.14
#